data_9fba5e1b96c416bfc2871ec80dcaa571
#
_entry.id   9fba5e1b96c416bfc2871ec80dcaa571
#
_cell.length_a   1.000
_cell.length_b   1.000
_cell.length_c   1.000
_cell.angle_alpha   90.00
_cell.angle_beta   90.00
_cell.angle_gamma   90.00
#
_symmetry.space_group_name_H-M   'P 1'
#
loop_
_entity.id
_entity.type
_entity.pdbx_description
1 polymer ?
#
loop_
_entity_poly.entity_id
_entity_poly.type
_entity_poly.pdbx_seq_one_letter_code
_entity_poly.pdbx_strand_id
1 'polypeptide(L)'
;MNNGHRIVITGIGALSPNGIGRENYFAAVAAGQSGIRTITQFDASALPCRIAGEVDFTPEEWVDAKNIRHVSRVVPLAVAATHEALLDANLDPRAADLETRQNIGVMLGSGGGAVEFSERMYELWFAEKEKQASIYSIPSGTIGTIASEISMAYDLHGFSHLISTGCTSSTDALGYAYRNLKLGVCDVIVCGGADATITDAVMTGFCMMRIVSNSRNGDPETASRPFSRDRDGFVLSEGAWMFVMEREATAKARGARIYAEVAGYGSTCDAYHRVRMDDSGEEPARAMSLAMKDANVDPSEIDYLNYHGTSTDLNDRIETRAVKLAFGKRASTLPGSGTKSMIGHPQGACGAAGVAATLMAFRDDVLPPTINLDNPDPECDLDYVTDVGRRARLNAAVCNTIAFGSKNSALVLKRYE
;
A
#
# COMPACT_ATOMS: atom_id res chain seq x y z
N MET A 1 -28.35 0.92 7.79
CA MET A 1 -29.12 0.58 6.58
C MET A 1 -28.15 -0.11 5.64
N ASN A 2 -28.32 -1.41 5.42
CA ASN A 2 -27.41 -2.19 4.57
C ASN A 2 -27.96 -2.06 3.14
N ASN A 3 -27.46 -1.10 2.36
CA ASN A 3 -27.87 -0.89 0.96
C ASN A 3 -27.21 -1.96 0.06
N GLY A 4 -27.36 -3.21 0.34
CA GLY A 4 -27.14 -4.39 -0.51
C GLY A 4 -26.12 -4.40 -1.66
N HIS A 5 -25.33 -3.34 -1.84
CA HIS A 5 -24.37 -3.24 -2.93
C HIS A 5 -23.09 -3.99 -2.59
N ARG A 6 -22.77 -5.02 -3.36
CA ARG A 6 -21.43 -5.62 -3.38
C ARG A 6 -20.46 -4.68 -4.09
N ILE A 7 -19.28 -4.55 -3.52
CA ILE A 7 -18.23 -3.68 -4.07
C ILE A 7 -17.09 -4.56 -4.56
N VAL A 8 -16.64 -4.32 -5.78
CA VAL A 8 -15.70 -5.20 -6.48
C VAL A 8 -14.52 -4.42 -7.05
N ILE A 9 -13.39 -5.10 -7.20
CA ILE A 9 -12.20 -4.59 -7.87
C ILE A 9 -12.18 -5.14 -9.30
N THR A 10 -12.09 -4.24 -10.27
CA THR A 10 -12.15 -4.57 -11.71
C THR A 10 -10.86 -4.26 -12.46
N GLY A 11 -10.00 -3.43 -11.89
CA GLY A 11 -8.71 -3.09 -12.48
C GLY A 11 -7.62 -2.92 -11.45
N ILE A 12 -6.39 -3.24 -11.85
CA ILE A 12 -5.18 -3.18 -11.02
C ILE A 12 -4.06 -2.56 -11.83
N GLY A 13 -3.32 -1.63 -11.21
CA GLY A 13 -2.05 -1.14 -11.72
C GLY A 13 -1.02 -1.12 -10.59
N ALA A 14 0.22 -1.48 -10.89
CA ALA A 14 1.28 -1.61 -9.90
C ALA A 14 2.64 -1.16 -10.44
N LEU A 15 3.28 -0.24 -9.74
CA LEU A 15 4.68 0.12 -9.91
C LEU A 15 5.39 -0.15 -8.58
N SER A 16 6.28 -1.12 -8.58
CA SER A 16 6.93 -1.65 -7.39
C SER A 16 8.45 -1.77 -7.60
N PRO A 17 9.26 -1.74 -6.53
CA PRO A 17 10.70 -1.98 -6.64
C PRO A 17 11.08 -3.30 -7.32
N ASN A 18 10.24 -4.32 -7.22
CA ASN A 18 10.48 -5.64 -7.82
C ASN A 18 9.69 -5.90 -9.10
N GLY A 19 8.94 -4.93 -9.63
CA GLY A 19 8.22 -5.11 -10.89
C GLY A 19 7.45 -3.88 -11.33
N ILE A 20 7.62 -3.49 -12.59
CA ILE A 20 6.85 -2.44 -13.25
C ILE A 20 5.70 -3.09 -14.02
N GLY A 21 4.48 -2.65 -13.72
CA GLY A 21 3.25 -3.25 -14.19
C GLY A 21 2.80 -4.45 -13.34
N ARG A 22 1.48 -4.64 -13.23
CA ARG A 22 0.87 -5.67 -12.36
C ARG A 22 1.36 -7.09 -12.62
N GLU A 23 1.58 -7.46 -13.90
CA GLU A 23 1.99 -8.83 -14.23
C GLU A 23 3.42 -9.11 -13.77
N ASN A 24 4.34 -8.14 -13.95
CA ASN A 24 5.71 -8.25 -13.46
C ASN A 24 5.75 -8.25 -11.92
N TYR A 25 4.96 -7.37 -11.29
CA TYR A 25 4.80 -7.35 -9.82
C TYR A 25 4.29 -8.69 -9.31
N PHE A 26 3.24 -9.25 -9.90
CA PHE A 26 2.67 -10.54 -9.51
C PHE A 26 3.67 -11.69 -9.67
N ALA A 27 4.38 -11.71 -10.81
CA ALA A 27 5.40 -12.73 -11.05
C ALA A 27 6.55 -12.64 -10.02
N ALA A 28 7.03 -11.43 -9.74
CA ALA A 28 8.10 -11.19 -8.77
C ALA A 28 7.67 -11.58 -7.34
N VAL A 29 6.44 -11.19 -6.93
CA VAL A 29 5.90 -11.52 -5.61
C VAL A 29 5.68 -13.02 -5.46
N ALA A 30 5.14 -13.70 -6.47
CA ALA A 30 4.96 -15.15 -6.44
C ALA A 30 6.29 -15.92 -6.38
N ALA A 31 7.33 -15.38 -7.03
CA ALA A 31 8.68 -15.96 -7.06
C ALA A 31 9.55 -15.60 -5.85
N GLY A 32 9.07 -14.75 -4.93
CA GLY A 32 9.88 -14.32 -3.79
C GLY A 32 11.03 -13.39 -4.16
N GLN A 33 10.91 -12.59 -5.23
CA GLN A 33 11.99 -11.72 -5.70
C GLN A 33 12.05 -10.41 -4.91
N SER A 34 13.23 -10.10 -4.36
CA SER A 34 13.49 -8.83 -3.68
C SER A 34 13.71 -7.69 -4.69
N GLY A 35 13.14 -6.52 -4.41
CA GLY A 35 13.40 -5.27 -5.11
C GLY A 35 14.26 -4.30 -4.31
N ILE A 36 14.88 -4.75 -3.21
CA ILE A 36 15.69 -3.92 -2.33
C ILE A 36 17.12 -3.84 -2.86
N ARG A 37 17.67 -2.62 -2.94
CA ARG A 37 18.99 -2.35 -3.47
C ARG A 37 19.65 -1.17 -2.76
N THR A 38 20.91 -0.90 -3.09
CA THR A 38 21.59 0.32 -2.65
C THR A 38 20.89 1.55 -3.24
N ILE A 39 20.70 2.57 -2.39
CA ILE A 39 20.06 3.85 -2.79
C ILE A 39 20.86 4.50 -3.92
N THR A 40 20.16 4.94 -4.96
CA THR A 40 20.71 5.65 -6.12
C THR A 40 20.12 7.06 -6.32
N GLN A 41 19.00 7.38 -5.67
CA GLN A 41 18.31 8.66 -5.83
C GLN A 41 19.05 9.83 -5.21
N PHE A 42 19.93 9.59 -4.23
CA PHE A 42 20.81 10.57 -3.61
C PHE A 42 22.07 9.90 -3.03
N ASP A 43 23.08 10.67 -2.64
CA ASP A 43 24.30 10.15 -2.00
C ASP A 43 24.03 9.77 -0.53
N ALA A 44 23.76 8.51 -0.28
CA ALA A 44 23.52 7.97 1.05
C ALA A 44 24.80 7.51 1.78
N SER A 45 26.01 7.80 1.26
CA SER A 45 27.27 7.27 1.80
C SER A 45 27.55 7.66 3.25
N ALA A 46 27.05 8.81 3.68
CA ALA A 46 27.16 9.31 5.06
C ALA A 46 26.12 8.72 6.03
N LEU A 47 25.09 8.02 5.52
CA LEU A 47 24.02 7.49 6.35
C LEU A 47 24.31 6.08 6.88
N PRO A 48 23.80 5.74 8.07
CA PRO A 48 23.87 4.37 8.58
C PRO A 48 23.15 3.36 7.68
N CYS A 49 21.94 3.72 7.17
CA CYS A 49 21.17 2.93 6.21
C CYS A 49 21.39 3.48 4.80
N ARG A 50 21.81 2.61 3.87
CA ARG A 50 22.14 2.96 2.47
C ARG A 50 21.37 2.13 1.46
N ILE A 51 20.26 1.52 1.89
CA ILE A 51 19.44 0.61 1.09
C ILE A 51 17.98 1.05 1.09
N ALA A 52 17.32 0.82 -0.05
CA ALA A 52 15.89 1.12 -0.22
C ALA A 52 15.29 0.26 -1.33
N GLY A 53 13.96 0.21 -1.40
CA GLY A 53 13.22 -0.31 -2.54
C GLY A 53 12.88 0.84 -3.50
N GLU A 54 13.70 1.10 -4.49
CA GLU A 54 13.49 2.14 -5.49
C GLU A 54 12.77 1.58 -6.72
N VAL A 55 11.83 2.34 -7.28
CA VAL A 55 11.14 2.00 -8.53
C VAL A 55 11.93 2.54 -9.72
N ASP A 56 12.31 1.65 -10.62
CA ASP A 56 13.06 2.01 -11.83
C ASP A 56 12.08 2.32 -12.99
N PHE A 57 11.73 3.59 -13.14
CA PHE A 57 10.80 4.05 -14.16
C PHE A 57 11.20 5.45 -14.68
N THR A 58 10.68 5.82 -15.84
CA THR A 58 10.92 7.11 -16.51
C THR A 58 9.73 8.04 -16.27
N PRO A 59 9.81 9.03 -15.35
CA PRO A 59 8.71 9.92 -15.02
C PRO A 59 8.16 10.71 -16.21
N GLU A 60 9.02 11.06 -17.19
CA GLU A 60 8.71 11.83 -18.38
C GLU A 60 7.77 11.13 -19.35
N GLU A 61 7.63 9.82 -19.24
CA GLU A 61 6.63 9.05 -20.01
C GLU A 61 5.18 9.31 -19.53
N TRP A 62 5.03 9.80 -18.30
CA TRP A 62 3.75 9.90 -17.60
C TRP A 62 3.32 11.33 -17.28
N VAL A 63 4.26 12.24 -17.18
CA VAL A 63 4.05 13.66 -16.96
C VAL A 63 4.86 14.44 -17.97
N ASP A 64 4.22 15.39 -18.65
CA ASP A 64 4.87 16.24 -19.65
C ASP A 64 6.19 16.82 -19.09
N ALA A 65 7.28 16.69 -19.85
CA ALA A 65 8.65 17.10 -19.43
C ALA A 65 8.74 18.54 -18.90
N LYS A 66 7.90 19.45 -19.40
CA LYS A 66 7.82 20.84 -18.90
C LYS A 66 7.22 20.92 -17.48
N ASN A 67 6.40 19.93 -17.09
CA ASN A 67 5.68 19.89 -15.82
C ASN A 67 6.39 19.06 -14.76
N ILE A 68 7.33 18.18 -15.14
CA ILE A 68 8.05 17.28 -14.23
C ILE A 68 8.69 18.03 -13.04
N ARG A 69 9.30 19.19 -13.30
CA ARG A 69 9.91 20.03 -12.25
C ARG A 69 8.91 20.64 -11.28
N HIS A 70 7.62 20.58 -11.60
CA HIS A 70 6.53 21.22 -10.85
C HIS A 70 5.72 20.22 -10.02
N VAL A 71 6.02 18.94 -10.10
CA VAL A 71 5.34 17.88 -9.35
C VAL A 71 6.33 17.05 -8.54
N SER A 72 5.84 16.39 -7.50
CA SER A 72 6.62 15.40 -6.75
C SER A 72 6.75 14.09 -7.54
N ARG A 73 7.84 13.35 -7.28
CA ARG A 73 8.10 12.01 -7.85
C ARG A 73 6.93 11.02 -7.68
N VAL A 74 6.16 11.15 -6.61
CA VAL A 74 4.98 10.29 -6.37
C VAL A 74 3.87 10.49 -7.41
N VAL A 75 3.77 11.67 -8.03
CA VAL A 75 2.72 11.97 -9.03
C VAL A 75 2.86 11.10 -10.28
N PRO A 76 3.99 11.08 -11.01
CA PRO A 76 4.12 10.21 -12.18
C PRO A 76 3.98 8.71 -11.84
N LEU A 77 4.40 8.27 -10.65
CA LEU A 77 4.16 6.89 -10.18
C LEU A 77 2.65 6.61 -10.05
N ALA A 78 1.91 7.51 -9.40
CA ALA A 78 0.47 7.35 -9.20
C ALA A 78 -0.31 7.42 -10.52
N VAL A 79 0.09 8.32 -11.45
CA VAL A 79 -0.52 8.44 -12.78
C VAL A 79 -0.26 7.17 -13.60
N ALA A 80 0.97 6.65 -13.60
CA ALA A 80 1.33 5.43 -14.32
C ALA A 80 0.53 4.20 -13.82
N ALA A 81 0.47 4.01 -12.49
CA ALA A 81 -0.31 2.91 -11.91
C ALA A 81 -1.82 3.08 -12.18
N THR A 82 -2.33 4.32 -12.18
CA THR A 82 -3.72 4.60 -12.53
C THR A 82 -4.00 4.26 -13.98
N HIS A 83 -3.09 4.60 -14.89
CA HIS A 83 -3.22 4.24 -16.31
C HIS A 83 -3.39 2.74 -16.50
N GLU A 84 -2.51 1.96 -15.88
CA GLU A 84 -2.59 0.49 -15.95
C GLU A 84 -3.90 -0.03 -15.35
N ALA A 85 -4.34 0.50 -14.20
CA ALA A 85 -5.58 0.08 -13.56
C ALA A 85 -6.82 0.37 -14.44
N LEU A 86 -6.86 1.52 -15.10
CA LEU A 86 -7.93 1.90 -16.01
C LEU A 86 -7.94 1.01 -17.27
N LEU A 87 -6.76 0.74 -17.86
CA LEU A 87 -6.63 -0.17 -19.00
C LEU A 87 -7.07 -1.60 -18.62
N ASP A 88 -6.65 -2.08 -17.46
CA ASP A 88 -7.01 -3.42 -16.99
C ASP A 88 -8.51 -3.54 -16.71
N ALA A 89 -9.12 -2.48 -16.19
CA ALA A 89 -10.57 -2.40 -16.03
C ALA A 89 -11.34 -2.28 -17.35
N ASN A 90 -10.66 -2.08 -18.49
CA ASN A 90 -11.28 -1.69 -19.74
C ASN A 90 -12.20 -0.46 -19.56
N LEU A 91 -11.68 0.57 -18.90
CA LEU A 91 -12.37 1.83 -18.60
C LEU A 91 -11.56 3.00 -19.15
N ASP A 92 -12.13 3.69 -20.15
CA ASP A 92 -11.57 4.94 -20.69
C ASP A 92 -12.45 6.13 -20.28
N PRO A 93 -12.13 6.84 -19.19
CA PRO A 93 -12.92 7.99 -18.77
C PRO A 93 -12.96 9.11 -19.80
N ARG A 94 -11.89 9.31 -20.59
CA ARG A 94 -11.82 10.40 -21.57
C ARG A 94 -12.75 10.20 -22.75
N ALA A 95 -13.11 8.94 -23.05
CA ALA A 95 -14.12 8.60 -24.07
C ALA A 95 -15.56 8.69 -23.55
N ALA A 96 -15.75 8.79 -22.21
CA ALA A 96 -17.05 8.87 -21.58
C ALA A 96 -17.63 10.30 -21.63
N ASP A 97 -18.94 10.43 -21.48
CA ASP A 97 -19.60 11.72 -21.31
C ASP A 97 -19.30 12.37 -19.95
N LEU A 98 -19.65 13.64 -19.80
CA LEU A 98 -19.37 14.38 -18.57
C LEU A 98 -20.11 13.79 -17.36
N GLU A 99 -21.35 13.34 -17.52
CA GLU A 99 -22.14 12.74 -16.42
C GLU A 99 -21.45 11.48 -15.88
N THR A 100 -20.95 10.63 -16.76
CA THR A 100 -20.15 9.44 -16.39
C THR A 100 -18.88 9.86 -15.63
N ARG A 101 -18.13 10.84 -16.14
CA ARG A 101 -16.90 11.33 -15.48
C ARG A 101 -17.16 11.98 -14.12
N GLN A 102 -18.32 12.63 -13.93
CA GLN A 102 -18.76 13.16 -12.64
C GLN A 102 -19.09 12.06 -11.61
N ASN A 103 -19.36 10.84 -12.08
CA ASN A 103 -19.59 9.66 -11.24
C ASN A 103 -18.33 8.80 -10.99
N ILE A 104 -17.15 9.27 -11.40
CA ILE A 104 -15.86 8.61 -11.10
C ILE A 104 -15.10 9.45 -10.10
N GLY A 105 -14.99 8.95 -8.87
CA GLY A 105 -14.21 9.58 -7.78
C GLY A 105 -12.75 9.11 -7.75
N VAL A 106 -11.91 9.88 -7.06
CA VAL A 106 -10.52 9.52 -6.73
C VAL A 106 -10.36 9.49 -5.22
N MET A 107 -9.82 8.38 -4.68
CA MET A 107 -9.54 8.20 -3.25
C MET A 107 -8.14 7.61 -3.08
N LEU A 108 -7.15 8.45 -2.80
CA LEU A 108 -5.75 8.04 -2.71
C LEU A 108 -5.28 7.99 -1.25
N GLY A 109 -4.41 7.05 -0.92
CA GLY A 109 -3.67 6.99 0.34
C GLY A 109 -2.19 7.32 0.14
N SER A 110 -1.63 8.22 0.97
CA SER A 110 -0.20 8.51 0.96
C SER A 110 0.25 8.91 2.37
N GLY A 111 1.39 8.39 2.81
CA GLY A 111 1.97 8.70 4.11
C GLY A 111 2.88 9.93 4.08
N GLY A 112 3.77 9.99 3.11
CA GLY A 112 4.73 11.08 2.93
C GLY A 112 4.29 12.16 1.96
N GLY A 113 3.34 11.84 1.08
CA GLY A 113 2.81 12.80 0.13
C GLY A 113 3.90 13.39 -0.77
N ALA A 114 3.91 14.71 -0.86
CA ALA A 114 4.85 15.47 -1.68
C ALA A 114 6.12 15.93 -0.91
N VAL A 115 6.57 15.14 0.09
CA VAL A 115 7.72 15.52 0.93
C VAL A 115 8.99 15.74 0.09
N GLU A 116 9.26 14.88 -0.90
CA GLU A 116 10.39 15.01 -1.82
C GLU A 116 10.39 16.37 -2.53
N PHE A 117 9.25 16.76 -3.07
CA PHE A 117 9.11 18.05 -3.74
C PHE A 117 9.32 19.22 -2.77
N SER A 118 8.74 19.15 -1.58
CA SER A 118 8.89 20.20 -0.55
C SER A 118 10.35 20.35 -0.11
N GLU A 119 11.06 19.22 0.12
CA GLU A 119 12.48 19.20 0.45
C GLU A 119 13.29 19.92 -0.63
N ARG A 120 13.12 19.55 -1.89
CA ARG A 120 13.78 20.18 -3.04
C ARG A 120 13.49 21.70 -3.14
N MET A 121 12.24 22.13 -2.83
CA MET A 121 11.92 23.57 -2.83
C MET A 121 12.59 24.31 -1.68
N TYR A 122 12.63 23.73 -0.47
CA TYR A 122 13.31 24.30 0.68
C TYR A 122 14.83 24.42 0.44
N GLU A 123 15.47 23.41 -0.16
CA GLU A 123 16.86 23.46 -0.54
C GLU A 123 17.17 24.67 -1.47
N LEU A 124 16.33 24.90 -2.48
CA LEU A 124 16.48 26.03 -3.37
C LEU A 124 16.30 27.37 -2.65
N TRP A 125 15.35 27.48 -1.75
CA TRP A 125 15.09 28.72 -1.00
C TRP A 125 16.22 29.03 -0.02
N PHE A 126 16.68 28.05 0.75
CA PHE A 126 17.77 28.25 1.70
C PHE A 126 19.14 28.45 1.02
N ALA A 127 19.30 27.99 -0.22
CA ALA A 127 20.47 28.27 -1.04
C ALA A 127 20.40 29.60 -1.82
N GLU A 128 19.38 30.45 -1.55
CA GLU A 128 19.16 31.73 -2.25
C GLU A 128 18.96 31.57 -3.77
N LYS A 129 18.31 30.47 -4.18
CA LYS A 129 18.05 30.09 -5.58
C LYS A 129 16.55 30.09 -5.91
N GLU A 130 15.77 30.98 -5.32
CA GLU A 130 14.30 31.05 -5.42
C GLU A 130 13.80 31.12 -6.86
N LYS A 131 14.58 31.71 -7.78
CA LYS A 131 14.26 31.78 -9.22
C LYS A 131 14.24 30.42 -9.91
N GLN A 132 14.85 29.40 -9.31
CA GLN A 132 14.85 28.02 -9.79
C GLN A 132 13.71 27.21 -9.20
N ALA A 133 13.10 27.68 -8.11
CA ALA A 133 11.97 27.01 -7.47
C ALA A 133 10.73 27.00 -8.39
N SER A 134 9.87 26.03 -8.19
CA SER A 134 8.59 25.95 -8.90
C SER A 134 7.65 27.09 -8.48
N ILE A 135 6.99 27.72 -9.46
CA ILE A 135 5.90 28.69 -9.19
C ILE A 135 4.69 28.02 -8.52
N TYR A 136 4.62 26.68 -8.61
CA TYR A 136 3.58 25.84 -7.98
C TYR A 136 4.06 25.23 -6.66
N SER A 137 5.08 25.80 -6.01
CA SER A 137 5.69 25.22 -4.79
C SER A 137 4.66 24.99 -3.67
N ILE A 138 3.66 25.84 -3.52
CA ILE A 138 2.61 25.65 -2.50
C ILE A 138 1.59 24.56 -2.91
N PRO A 139 0.89 24.64 -4.05
CA PRO A 139 -0.08 23.60 -4.42
C PRO A 139 0.59 22.22 -4.60
N SER A 140 1.73 22.13 -5.27
CA SER A 140 2.41 20.85 -5.50
C SER A 140 3.06 20.26 -4.24
N GLY A 141 3.37 21.08 -3.23
CA GLY A 141 3.78 20.64 -1.90
C GLY A 141 2.62 20.20 -1.00
N THR A 142 1.37 20.49 -1.40
CA THR A 142 0.19 20.08 -0.64
C THR A 142 -0.14 18.61 -0.93
N ILE A 143 -0.19 17.77 0.12
CA ILE A 143 -0.34 16.32 -0.01
C ILE A 143 -1.56 15.90 -0.84
N GLY A 144 -2.68 16.61 -0.74
CA GLY A 144 -3.93 16.33 -1.48
C GLY A 144 -3.81 16.50 -3.00
N THR A 145 -2.82 17.25 -3.47
CA THR A 145 -2.63 17.52 -4.90
C THR A 145 -2.34 16.27 -5.70
N ILE A 146 -1.76 15.22 -5.11
CA ILE A 146 -1.51 13.95 -5.80
C ILE A 146 -2.81 13.34 -6.35
N ALA A 147 -3.89 13.37 -5.58
CA ALA A 147 -5.20 12.90 -6.06
C ALA A 147 -5.76 13.81 -7.16
N SER A 148 -5.55 15.13 -7.05
CA SER A 148 -5.96 16.10 -8.08
C SER A 148 -5.20 15.90 -9.40
N GLU A 149 -3.92 15.56 -9.35
CA GLU A 149 -3.11 15.25 -10.55
C GLU A 149 -3.66 14.03 -11.30
N ILE A 150 -4.11 13.00 -10.58
CA ILE A 150 -4.82 11.86 -11.18
C ILE A 150 -6.13 12.32 -11.83
N SER A 151 -6.92 13.15 -11.13
CA SER A 151 -8.18 13.67 -11.65
C SER A 151 -7.96 14.47 -12.94
N MET A 152 -6.96 15.36 -12.96
CA MET A 152 -6.60 16.15 -14.16
C MET A 152 -6.07 15.26 -15.29
N ALA A 153 -5.24 14.26 -14.98
CA ALA A 153 -4.66 13.37 -15.99
C ALA A 153 -5.71 12.57 -16.75
N TYR A 154 -6.81 12.19 -16.10
CA TYR A 154 -7.87 11.34 -16.70
C TYR A 154 -9.22 12.02 -16.84
N ASP A 155 -9.29 13.33 -16.60
CA ASP A 155 -10.51 14.15 -16.71
C ASP A 155 -11.66 13.60 -15.84
N LEU A 156 -11.34 13.26 -14.58
CA LEU A 156 -12.29 12.73 -13.60
C LEU A 156 -12.89 13.88 -12.79
N HIS A 157 -14.20 13.97 -12.79
CA HIS A 157 -14.94 15.10 -12.20
C HIS A 157 -15.72 14.73 -10.94
N GLY A 158 -15.60 13.51 -10.43
CA GLY A 158 -16.11 13.13 -9.12
C GLY A 158 -15.29 13.78 -8.00
N PHE A 159 -15.53 13.35 -6.76
CA PHE A 159 -14.69 13.83 -5.65
C PHE A 159 -13.23 13.38 -5.83
N SER A 160 -12.29 14.21 -5.33
CA SER A 160 -10.86 13.93 -5.37
C SER A 160 -10.28 14.12 -3.98
N HIS A 161 -10.02 13.03 -3.27
CA HIS A 161 -9.58 13.06 -1.88
C HIS A 161 -8.29 12.25 -1.68
N LEU A 162 -7.46 12.71 -0.72
CA LEU A 162 -6.29 11.98 -0.25
C LEU A 162 -6.41 11.78 1.27
N ILE A 163 -6.14 10.55 1.72
CA ILE A 163 -6.10 10.16 3.13
C ILE A 163 -4.64 9.97 3.54
N SER A 164 -4.23 10.64 4.62
CA SER A 164 -2.90 10.48 5.22
C SER A 164 -3.04 10.05 6.68
N THR A 165 -2.89 8.76 6.90
CA THR A 165 -2.95 8.12 8.22
C THR A 165 -1.67 7.33 8.53
N GLY A 166 -0.53 7.72 7.92
CA GLY A 166 0.74 7.01 7.99
C GLY A 166 0.69 5.73 7.16
N CYS A 167 1.22 4.63 7.70
CA CYS A 167 1.28 3.36 6.96
C CYS A 167 -0.10 2.75 6.65
N THR A 168 -1.19 3.19 7.33
CA THR A 168 -2.57 2.73 7.03
C THR A 168 -3.25 3.52 5.92
N SER A 169 -2.63 4.56 5.37
CA SER A 169 -3.26 5.51 4.43
C SER A 169 -4.00 4.85 3.28
N SER A 170 -3.37 3.92 2.57
CA SER A 170 -4.01 3.26 1.42
C SER A 170 -5.06 2.22 1.83
N THR A 171 -4.90 1.55 2.97
CA THR A 171 -5.95 0.69 3.52
C THR A 171 -7.18 1.51 3.88
N ASP A 172 -6.98 2.66 4.52
CA ASP A 172 -8.06 3.59 4.85
C ASP A 172 -8.70 4.18 3.58
N ALA A 173 -7.89 4.56 2.58
CA ALA A 173 -8.41 5.04 1.29
C ALA A 173 -9.32 4.01 0.60
N LEU A 174 -8.88 2.74 0.55
CA LEU A 174 -9.68 1.63 0.02
C LEU A 174 -10.95 1.40 0.87
N GLY A 175 -10.84 1.47 2.20
CA GLY A 175 -11.97 1.35 3.11
C GLY A 175 -13.01 2.46 2.97
N TYR A 176 -12.55 3.70 2.78
CA TYR A 176 -13.46 4.83 2.51
C TYR A 176 -14.03 4.79 1.09
N ALA A 177 -13.27 4.34 0.09
CA ALA A 177 -13.78 4.08 -1.26
C ALA A 177 -14.92 3.04 -1.21
N TYR A 178 -14.70 1.91 -0.53
CA TYR A 178 -15.72 0.91 -0.28
C TYR A 178 -16.98 1.49 0.38
N ARG A 179 -16.85 2.30 1.43
CA ARG A 179 -17.99 2.93 2.11
C ARG A 179 -18.75 3.89 1.20
N ASN A 180 -18.05 4.73 0.43
CA ASN A 180 -18.68 5.67 -0.50
C ASN A 180 -19.46 4.95 -1.60
N LEU A 181 -18.92 3.88 -2.18
CA LEU A 181 -19.62 3.04 -3.16
C LEU A 181 -20.84 2.35 -2.55
N LYS A 182 -20.74 1.82 -1.31
CA LYS A 182 -21.87 1.24 -0.60
C LYS A 182 -23.00 2.25 -0.34
N LEU A 183 -22.65 3.50 -0.07
CA LEU A 183 -23.60 4.59 0.13
C LEU A 183 -24.18 5.15 -1.17
N GLY A 184 -23.62 4.76 -2.33
CA GLY A 184 -24.06 5.25 -3.63
C GLY A 184 -23.66 6.69 -3.92
N VAL A 185 -22.55 7.18 -3.32
CA VAL A 185 -22.00 8.52 -3.59
C VAL A 185 -21.54 8.65 -5.05
N CYS A 186 -21.02 7.57 -5.61
CA CYS A 186 -20.65 7.41 -7.01
C CYS A 186 -20.67 5.92 -7.38
N ASP A 187 -20.45 5.62 -8.67
CA ASP A 187 -20.50 4.25 -9.19
C ASP A 187 -19.13 3.60 -9.30
N VAL A 188 -18.08 4.43 -9.51
CA VAL A 188 -16.71 4.01 -9.74
C VAL A 188 -15.78 4.90 -8.90
N ILE A 189 -14.76 4.32 -8.31
CA ILE A 189 -13.68 5.05 -7.63
C ILE A 189 -12.34 4.50 -8.10
N VAL A 190 -11.48 5.37 -8.60
CA VAL A 190 -10.05 5.12 -8.74
C VAL A 190 -9.44 5.30 -7.36
N CYS A 191 -8.90 4.24 -6.78
CA CYS A 191 -8.41 4.25 -5.42
C CYS A 191 -7.14 3.42 -5.26
N GLY A 192 -6.43 3.61 -4.16
CA GLY A 192 -5.18 2.90 -3.90
C GLY A 192 -4.21 3.70 -3.06
N GLY A 193 -2.92 3.52 -3.31
CA GLY A 193 -1.89 4.27 -2.61
C GLY A 193 -0.62 4.46 -3.41
N ALA A 194 0.03 5.58 -3.16
CA ALA A 194 1.33 5.91 -3.75
C ALA A 194 2.18 6.69 -2.74
N ASP A 195 3.45 6.34 -2.66
CA ASP A 195 4.47 7.09 -1.90
C ASP A 195 5.83 7.03 -2.62
N ALA A 196 6.59 8.12 -2.55
CA ALA A 196 7.95 8.25 -3.04
C ALA A 196 8.74 9.13 -2.08
N THR A 197 9.16 8.55 -0.95
CA THR A 197 9.74 9.25 0.19
C THR A 197 11.22 8.92 0.41
N ILE A 198 11.90 8.38 -0.62
CA ILE A 198 13.32 8.07 -0.54
C ILE A 198 14.11 9.36 -0.80
N THR A 199 14.32 10.13 0.27
CA THR A 199 15.07 11.39 0.25
C THR A 199 16.09 11.42 1.38
N ASP A 200 17.07 12.32 1.30
CA ASP A 200 18.11 12.45 2.33
C ASP A 200 17.50 12.83 3.69
N ALA A 201 16.60 13.81 3.75
CA ALA A 201 16.01 14.25 5.02
C ALA A 201 15.11 13.17 5.63
N VAL A 202 14.30 12.46 4.84
CA VAL A 202 13.44 11.38 5.33
C VAL A 202 14.27 10.20 5.84
N MET A 203 15.30 9.76 5.08
CA MET A 203 16.21 8.69 5.50
C MET A 203 16.99 9.08 6.75
N THR A 204 17.51 10.30 6.82
CA THR A 204 18.18 10.84 8.02
C THR A 204 17.22 10.77 9.23
N GLY A 205 15.96 11.21 9.07
CA GLY A 205 14.96 11.16 10.13
C GLY A 205 14.71 9.73 10.64
N PHE A 206 14.56 8.76 9.77
CA PHE A 206 14.37 7.35 10.15
C PHE A 206 15.63 6.74 10.77
N CYS A 207 16.83 7.09 10.27
CA CYS A 207 18.08 6.69 10.89
C CYS A 207 18.22 7.23 12.33
N MET A 208 17.84 8.49 12.57
CA MET A 208 17.81 9.09 13.92
C MET A 208 16.84 8.35 14.84
N MET A 209 15.71 7.88 14.34
CA MET A 209 14.75 7.06 15.09
C MET A 209 15.25 5.63 15.35
N ARG A 210 16.30 5.18 14.65
CA ARG A 210 16.88 3.82 14.74
C ARG A 210 15.86 2.71 14.47
N ILE A 211 15.05 2.89 13.42
CA ILE A 211 13.98 1.96 13.03
C ILE A 211 14.13 1.40 11.63
N VAL A 212 15.15 1.82 10.88
CA VAL A 212 15.52 1.28 9.58
C VAL A 212 16.66 0.28 9.69
N SER A 213 16.64 -0.74 8.86
CA SER A 213 17.69 -1.76 8.78
C SER A 213 19.01 -1.13 8.30
N ASN A 214 20.11 -1.40 9.00
CA ASN A 214 21.43 -0.88 8.65
C ASN A 214 22.54 -1.93 8.73
N SER A 215 22.29 -3.10 9.27
CA SER A 215 23.29 -4.16 9.39
C SER A 215 23.58 -4.87 8.06
N ARG A 216 22.73 -4.70 7.05
CA ARG A 216 22.76 -5.45 5.79
C ARG A 216 22.97 -4.57 4.55
N ASN A 217 23.63 -3.43 4.69
CA ASN A 217 23.98 -2.56 3.55
C ASN A 217 24.79 -3.26 2.45
N GLY A 218 25.55 -4.30 2.78
CA GLY A 218 26.35 -5.09 1.84
C GLY A 218 25.60 -6.25 1.18
N ASP A 219 24.38 -6.54 1.66
CA ASP A 219 23.51 -7.60 1.17
C ASP A 219 22.04 -7.13 1.22
N PRO A 220 21.67 -6.14 0.39
CA PRO A 220 20.39 -5.42 0.49
C PRO A 220 19.17 -6.33 0.41
N GLU A 221 19.20 -7.35 -0.45
CA GLU A 221 18.06 -8.25 -0.69
C GLU A 221 17.63 -9.03 0.56
N THR A 222 18.55 -9.20 1.52
CA THR A 222 18.29 -9.93 2.78
C THR A 222 17.88 -9.02 3.95
N ALA A 223 17.81 -7.70 3.73
CA ALA A 223 17.64 -6.72 4.82
C ALA A 223 16.21 -6.69 5.38
N SER A 224 15.20 -6.75 4.51
CA SER A 224 13.80 -6.83 4.97
C SER A 224 13.45 -8.28 5.28
N ARG A 225 13.28 -8.56 6.57
CA ARG A 225 13.12 -9.95 7.08
C ARG A 225 12.07 -10.04 8.19
N PRO A 226 10.79 -9.79 7.86
CA PRO A 226 9.71 -9.83 8.83
C PRO A 226 9.69 -11.15 9.61
N PHE A 227 9.40 -11.05 10.91
CA PHE A 227 9.28 -12.17 11.85
C PHE A 227 10.58 -12.95 12.13
N SER A 228 11.71 -12.57 11.51
CA SER A 228 13.01 -13.13 11.80
C SER A 228 13.58 -12.58 13.12
N ARG A 229 14.28 -13.42 13.87
CA ARG A 229 14.90 -13.05 15.15
C ARG A 229 16.00 -12.00 15.01
N ASP A 230 16.67 -11.99 13.86
CA ASP A 230 17.78 -11.08 13.55
C ASP A 230 17.36 -9.88 12.67
N ARG A 231 16.04 -9.55 12.65
CA ARG A 231 15.53 -8.32 12.05
C ARG A 231 16.02 -7.11 12.84
N ASP A 232 16.38 -6.05 12.13
CA ASP A 232 16.97 -4.84 12.76
C ASP A 232 16.28 -3.54 12.34
N GLY A 233 15.14 -3.62 11.64
CA GLY A 233 14.37 -2.47 11.19
C GLY A 233 13.73 -2.69 9.84
N PHE A 234 12.87 -1.78 9.43
CA PHE A 234 12.27 -1.83 8.10
C PHE A 234 13.24 -1.29 7.03
N VAL A 235 13.01 -1.63 5.77
CA VAL A 235 13.69 -1.02 4.62
C VAL A 235 12.69 -0.07 3.97
N LEU A 236 13.03 1.22 3.85
CA LEU A 236 12.19 2.21 3.17
C LEU A 236 12.04 1.84 1.69
N SER A 237 10.84 2.04 1.14
CA SER A 237 10.63 1.87 -0.30
C SER A 237 9.61 2.88 -0.85
N GLU A 238 9.50 2.92 -2.17
CA GLU A 238 8.52 3.70 -2.90
C GLU A 238 7.66 2.80 -3.79
N GLY A 239 6.57 3.32 -4.31
CA GLY A 239 5.73 2.64 -5.29
C GLY A 239 4.30 3.17 -5.34
N ALA A 240 3.55 2.63 -6.28
CA ALA A 240 2.14 2.94 -6.47
C ALA A 240 1.36 1.67 -6.81
N TRP A 241 0.25 1.46 -6.11
CA TRP A 241 -0.71 0.38 -6.39
C TRP A 241 -2.09 1.00 -6.44
N MET A 242 -2.68 0.99 -7.62
CA MET A 242 -3.96 1.62 -7.92
C MET A 242 -4.97 0.59 -8.38
N PHE A 243 -6.23 0.85 -8.06
CA PHE A 243 -7.36 -0.02 -8.37
C PHE A 243 -8.51 0.78 -8.96
N VAL A 244 -9.28 0.12 -9.82
CA VAL A 244 -10.65 0.54 -10.14
C VAL A 244 -11.59 -0.28 -9.27
N MET A 245 -12.32 0.40 -8.41
CA MET A 245 -13.31 -0.18 -7.51
C MET A 245 -14.69 0.29 -7.91
N GLU A 246 -15.65 -0.63 -7.99
CA GLU A 246 -16.99 -0.36 -8.53
C GLU A 246 -18.08 -1.06 -7.73
N ARG A 247 -19.31 -0.57 -7.84
CA ARG A 247 -20.46 -1.39 -7.49
C ARG A 247 -20.58 -2.56 -8.46
N GLU A 248 -20.87 -3.75 -7.94
CA GLU A 248 -21.00 -4.98 -8.75
C GLU A 248 -21.96 -4.80 -9.93
N ALA A 249 -23.08 -4.10 -9.72
CA ALA A 249 -24.07 -3.86 -10.77
C ALA A 249 -23.47 -3.05 -11.94
N THR A 250 -22.67 -2.04 -11.65
CA THR A 250 -21.95 -1.23 -12.66
C THR A 250 -20.93 -2.08 -13.40
N ALA A 251 -20.13 -2.85 -12.69
CA ALA A 251 -19.12 -3.75 -13.28
C ALA A 251 -19.77 -4.78 -14.21
N LYS A 252 -20.86 -5.41 -13.80
CA LYS A 252 -21.61 -6.39 -14.60
C LYS A 252 -22.25 -5.74 -15.83
N ALA A 253 -22.84 -4.56 -15.69
CA ALA A 253 -23.51 -3.88 -16.79
C ALA A 253 -22.56 -3.55 -17.96
N ARG A 254 -21.27 -3.31 -17.67
CA ARG A 254 -20.24 -3.05 -18.69
C ARG A 254 -19.39 -4.29 -19.04
N GLY A 255 -19.70 -5.47 -18.48
CA GLY A 255 -18.98 -6.71 -18.76
C GLY A 255 -17.53 -6.73 -18.22
N ALA A 256 -17.26 -6.02 -17.13
CA ALA A 256 -15.93 -5.96 -16.55
C ALA A 256 -15.49 -7.31 -15.97
N ARG A 257 -14.19 -7.60 -16.08
CA ARG A 257 -13.58 -8.64 -15.26
C ARG A 257 -13.61 -8.21 -13.79
N ILE A 258 -13.89 -9.13 -12.89
CA ILE A 258 -13.87 -8.89 -11.45
C ILE A 258 -12.78 -9.75 -10.81
N TYR A 259 -11.88 -9.13 -10.07
CA TYR A 259 -10.80 -9.81 -9.35
C TYR A 259 -11.25 -10.37 -8.00
N ALA A 260 -11.93 -9.54 -7.23
CA ALA A 260 -12.42 -9.88 -5.89
C ALA A 260 -13.51 -8.90 -5.44
N GLU A 261 -14.23 -9.28 -4.40
CA GLU A 261 -15.10 -8.39 -3.62
C GLU A 261 -14.31 -7.77 -2.47
N VAL A 262 -14.43 -6.46 -2.26
CA VAL A 262 -14.08 -5.80 -1.01
C VAL A 262 -15.29 -5.92 -0.09
N ALA A 263 -15.19 -6.79 0.91
CA ALA A 263 -16.33 -7.22 1.70
C ALA A 263 -16.47 -6.49 3.02
N GLY A 264 -15.37 -6.00 3.61
CA GLY A 264 -15.43 -5.31 4.89
C GLY A 264 -14.18 -4.49 5.19
N TYR A 265 -14.37 -3.50 6.07
CA TYR A 265 -13.31 -2.59 6.52
C TYR A 265 -13.45 -2.28 8.01
N GLY A 266 -12.31 -2.30 8.73
CA GLY A 266 -12.21 -1.90 10.12
C GLY A 266 -11.01 -0.99 10.35
N SER A 267 -11.17 0.01 11.21
CA SER A 267 -10.09 0.91 11.63
C SER A 267 -10.23 1.27 13.10
N THR A 268 -9.10 1.36 13.80
CA THR A 268 -9.00 1.66 15.23
C THR A 268 -7.80 2.54 15.54
N CYS A 269 -7.64 2.93 16.80
CA CYS A 269 -6.51 3.71 17.28
C CYS A 269 -6.16 3.24 18.70
N ASP A 270 -4.87 2.93 18.97
CA ASP A 270 -4.39 2.57 20.32
C ASP A 270 -4.46 3.78 21.27
N ALA A 271 -4.41 5.02 20.75
CA ALA A 271 -4.34 6.26 21.53
C ALA A 271 -3.21 6.26 22.56
N TYR A 272 -2.10 5.58 22.26
CA TYR A 272 -1.03 5.27 23.22
C TYR A 272 0.19 6.19 23.08
N HIS A 273 0.84 6.21 21.90
CA HIS A 273 2.07 6.94 21.68
C HIS A 273 2.25 7.31 20.22
N ARG A 274 3.00 8.40 19.91
CA ARG A 274 3.21 8.89 18.54
C ARG A 274 3.98 7.94 17.63
N VAL A 275 4.76 6.98 18.18
CA VAL A 275 5.56 6.00 17.42
C VAL A 275 5.32 4.58 17.92
N ARG A 276 5.32 4.35 19.25
CA ARG A 276 5.17 3.03 19.84
C ARG A 276 3.72 2.57 19.78
N MET A 277 3.52 1.31 19.45
CA MET A 277 2.23 0.61 19.60
C MET A 277 2.02 0.19 21.04
N ASP A 278 0.77 -0.03 21.42
CA ASP A 278 0.43 -0.68 22.69
C ASP A 278 0.82 -2.16 22.62
N ASP A 279 1.57 -2.63 23.62
CA ASP A 279 2.08 -4.02 23.66
C ASP A 279 0.97 -5.08 23.75
N SER A 280 -0.25 -4.71 24.13
CA SER A 280 -1.39 -5.64 24.21
C SER A 280 -1.77 -6.21 22.85
N GLY A 281 -1.66 -5.44 21.77
CA GLY A 281 -2.14 -5.79 20.44
C GLY A 281 -3.68 -5.81 20.31
N GLU A 282 -4.41 -5.27 21.29
CA GLU A 282 -5.88 -5.29 21.32
C GLU A 282 -6.50 -4.45 20.20
N GLU A 283 -5.98 -3.26 19.93
CA GLU A 283 -6.56 -2.39 18.91
C GLU A 283 -6.30 -2.86 17.47
N PRO A 284 -5.10 -3.36 17.09
CA PRO A 284 -4.94 -4.03 15.80
C PRO A 284 -5.84 -5.27 15.65
N ALA A 285 -6.01 -6.06 16.73
CA ALA A 285 -6.93 -7.20 16.73
C ALA A 285 -8.39 -6.74 16.54
N ARG A 286 -8.78 -5.64 17.18
CA ARG A 286 -10.12 -5.05 17.05
C ARG A 286 -10.37 -4.52 15.63
N ALA A 287 -9.34 -3.94 14.96
CA ALA A 287 -9.46 -3.51 13.57
C ALA A 287 -9.78 -4.69 12.63
N MET A 288 -9.05 -5.82 12.77
CA MET A 288 -9.32 -7.05 12.03
C MET A 288 -10.71 -7.60 12.33
N SER A 289 -11.11 -7.64 13.62
CA SER A 289 -12.42 -8.12 14.02
C SER A 289 -13.58 -7.25 13.50
N LEU A 290 -13.39 -5.92 13.44
CA LEU A 290 -14.36 -4.99 12.83
C LEU A 290 -14.49 -5.21 11.33
N ALA A 291 -13.38 -5.44 10.62
CA ALA A 291 -13.39 -5.74 9.19
C ALA A 291 -14.13 -7.06 8.90
N MET A 292 -13.86 -8.12 9.67
CA MET A 292 -14.55 -9.40 9.54
C MET A 292 -16.04 -9.27 9.86
N LYS A 293 -16.38 -8.50 10.89
CA LYS A 293 -17.79 -8.22 11.26
C LYS A 293 -18.51 -7.45 10.13
N ASP A 294 -17.88 -6.43 9.54
CA ASP A 294 -18.47 -5.67 8.42
C ASP A 294 -18.66 -6.55 7.18
N ALA A 295 -17.73 -7.50 6.94
CA ALA A 295 -17.80 -8.50 5.87
C ALA A 295 -18.82 -9.64 6.15
N ASN A 296 -19.37 -9.72 7.36
CA ASN A 296 -20.19 -10.83 7.85
C ASN A 296 -19.49 -12.19 7.62
N VAL A 297 -18.24 -12.31 8.09
CA VAL A 297 -17.46 -13.56 8.07
C VAL A 297 -16.98 -13.93 9.47
N ASP A 298 -16.98 -15.24 9.75
CA ASP A 298 -16.37 -15.77 10.96
C ASP A 298 -14.83 -15.88 10.76
N PRO A 299 -14.02 -15.69 11.82
CA PRO A 299 -12.56 -15.88 11.72
C PRO A 299 -12.12 -17.23 11.12
N SER A 300 -12.94 -18.29 11.28
CA SER A 300 -12.68 -19.62 10.71
C SER A 300 -12.83 -19.67 9.19
N GLU A 301 -13.52 -18.71 8.57
CA GLU A 301 -13.72 -18.62 7.13
C GLU A 301 -12.56 -17.89 6.41
N ILE A 302 -11.64 -17.30 7.18
CA ILE A 302 -10.46 -16.64 6.61
C ILE A 302 -9.39 -17.66 6.28
N ASP A 303 -8.98 -17.67 5.01
CA ASP A 303 -7.99 -18.62 4.47
C ASP A 303 -6.57 -18.06 4.43
N TYR A 304 -6.41 -16.72 4.49
CA TYR A 304 -5.11 -16.07 4.34
C TYR A 304 -5.06 -14.70 5.03
N LEU A 305 -3.89 -14.36 5.57
CA LEU A 305 -3.59 -13.06 6.13
C LEU A 305 -2.39 -12.41 5.42
N ASN A 306 -2.59 -11.22 4.83
CA ASN A 306 -1.48 -10.37 4.45
C ASN A 306 -1.11 -9.49 5.65
N TYR A 307 0.06 -9.75 6.22
CA TYR A 307 0.57 -9.06 7.40
C TYR A 307 1.07 -7.66 7.08
N HIS A 308 1.00 -6.79 8.07
CA HIS A 308 1.77 -5.54 8.03
C HIS A 308 3.28 -5.84 7.97
N GLY A 309 3.79 -6.71 8.84
CA GLY A 309 5.09 -7.36 8.75
C GLY A 309 6.23 -6.44 8.30
N THR A 310 6.65 -5.50 9.17
CA THR A 310 7.60 -4.45 8.79
C THR A 310 9.07 -4.82 8.95
N SER A 311 9.38 -5.99 9.50
CA SER A 311 10.77 -6.34 9.87
C SER A 311 11.32 -5.49 11.03
N THR A 312 10.43 -4.91 11.84
CA THR A 312 10.82 -4.23 13.09
C THR A 312 10.56 -5.13 14.30
N ASP A 313 11.41 -5.02 15.30
CA ASP A 313 11.29 -5.85 16.51
C ASP A 313 9.91 -5.72 17.16
N LEU A 314 9.43 -4.49 17.32
CA LEU A 314 8.20 -4.21 18.04
C LEU A 314 6.95 -4.63 17.23
N ASN A 315 6.84 -4.19 15.96
CA ASN A 315 5.66 -4.45 15.16
C ASN A 315 5.37 -5.94 15.00
N ASP A 316 6.38 -6.73 14.63
CA ASP A 316 6.16 -8.12 14.22
C ASP A 316 5.68 -8.98 15.40
N ARG A 317 6.15 -8.69 16.63
CA ARG A 317 5.68 -9.35 17.86
C ARG A 317 4.26 -8.92 18.24
N ILE A 318 3.97 -7.61 18.17
CA ILE A 318 2.64 -7.08 18.51
C ILE A 318 1.61 -7.55 17.49
N GLU A 319 1.93 -7.53 16.20
CA GLU A 319 1.04 -8.04 15.16
C GLU A 319 0.76 -9.53 15.32
N THR A 320 1.77 -10.35 15.65
CA THR A 320 1.59 -11.77 16.00
C THR A 320 0.60 -11.94 17.13
N ARG A 321 0.73 -11.14 18.21
CA ARG A 321 -0.21 -11.14 19.33
C ARG A 321 -1.62 -10.72 18.91
N ALA A 322 -1.73 -9.65 18.11
CA ALA A 322 -3.01 -9.17 17.61
C ALA A 322 -3.74 -10.23 16.76
N VAL A 323 -3.01 -10.96 15.92
CA VAL A 323 -3.58 -12.08 15.14
C VAL A 323 -4.07 -13.20 16.05
N LYS A 324 -3.32 -13.56 17.10
CA LYS A 324 -3.79 -14.55 18.08
C LYS A 324 -5.06 -14.10 18.79
N LEU A 325 -5.20 -12.83 19.12
CA LEU A 325 -6.42 -12.26 19.71
C LEU A 325 -7.60 -12.26 18.75
N ALA A 326 -7.39 -11.85 17.48
CA ALA A 326 -8.46 -11.74 16.50
C ALA A 326 -8.98 -13.10 16.00
N PHE A 327 -8.10 -14.09 15.85
CA PHE A 327 -8.41 -15.39 15.24
C PHE A 327 -8.47 -16.55 16.23
N GLY A 328 -8.08 -16.35 17.50
CA GLY A 328 -8.13 -17.37 18.53
C GLY A 328 -7.38 -18.66 18.11
N LYS A 329 -8.05 -19.80 18.18
CA LYS A 329 -7.46 -21.10 17.80
C LYS A 329 -7.08 -21.19 16.31
N ARG A 330 -7.74 -20.42 15.44
CA ARG A 330 -7.45 -20.39 14.00
C ARG A 330 -6.08 -19.78 13.69
N ALA A 331 -5.58 -18.88 14.54
CA ALA A 331 -4.32 -18.15 14.32
C ALA A 331 -3.13 -19.07 13.99
N SER A 332 -2.98 -20.19 14.71
CA SER A 332 -1.85 -21.12 14.53
C SER A 332 -1.87 -21.92 13.21
N THR A 333 -2.99 -21.93 12.50
CA THR A 333 -3.18 -22.66 11.23
C THR A 333 -3.57 -21.74 10.08
N LEU A 334 -3.67 -20.44 10.33
CA LEU A 334 -3.97 -19.43 9.32
C LEU A 334 -2.68 -19.04 8.59
N PRO A 335 -2.50 -19.44 7.32
CA PRO A 335 -1.30 -19.05 6.60
C PRO A 335 -1.30 -17.55 6.32
N GLY A 336 -0.11 -16.94 6.37
CA GLY A 336 0.02 -15.54 6.07
C GLY A 336 1.39 -15.14 5.59
N SER A 337 1.51 -13.94 5.03
CA SER A 337 2.74 -13.44 4.41
C SER A 337 3.05 -11.99 4.74
N GLY A 338 4.31 -11.72 5.04
CA GLY A 338 4.89 -10.39 5.13
C GLY A 338 5.52 -9.98 3.80
N THR A 339 4.71 -9.50 2.85
CA THR A 339 5.17 -9.16 1.49
C THR A 339 6.19 -8.03 1.43
N LYS A 340 6.33 -7.25 2.53
CA LYS A 340 7.41 -6.25 2.67
C LYS A 340 8.80 -6.86 2.71
N SER A 341 8.93 -8.16 2.94
CA SER A 341 10.20 -8.87 2.78
C SER A 341 10.79 -8.69 1.37
N MET A 342 9.95 -8.54 0.35
CA MET A 342 10.33 -8.41 -1.06
C MET A 342 10.39 -6.96 -1.55
N ILE A 343 9.46 -6.11 -1.12
CA ILE A 343 9.31 -4.75 -1.66
C ILE A 343 9.78 -3.64 -0.71
N GLY A 344 10.17 -3.98 0.52
CA GLY A 344 10.38 -2.99 1.58
C GLY A 344 9.06 -2.41 2.08
N HIS A 345 9.14 -1.25 2.75
CA HIS A 345 8.00 -0.55 3.33
C HIS A 345 7.67 0.73 2.56
N PRO A 346 6.71 0.71 1.62
CA PRO A 346 6.32 1.87 0.82
C PRO A 346 5.35 2.78 1.59
N GLN A 347 5.62 3.03 2.86
CA GLN A 347 4.90 3.94 3.75
C GLN A 347 3.36 3.83 3.63
N GLY A 348 2.66 4.91 3.28
CA GLY A 348 1.20 4.91 3.17
C GLY A 348 0.65 4.07 2.00
N ALA A 349 1.48 3.70 1.03
CA ALA A 349 1.07 2.83 -0.07
C ALA A 349 1.09 1.34 0.30
N CYS A 350 1.64 0.95 1.47
CA CYS A 350 1.86 -0.45 1.81
C CYS A 350 0.59 -1.30 1.91
N GLY A 351 -0.53 -0.72 2.31
CA GLY A 351 -1.82 -1.44 2.35
C GLY A 351 -2.31 -1.82 0.96
N ALA A 352 -2.20 -0.89 0.00
CA ALA A 352 -2.52 -1.16 -1.41
C ALA A 352 -1.61 -2.24 -2.01
N ALA A 353 -0.31 -2.23 -1.67
CA ALA A 353 0.62 -3.30 -2.06
C ALA A 353 0.18 -4.67 -1.52
N GLY A 354 -0.23 -4.74 -0.24
CA GLY A 354 -0.75 -5.97 0.37
C GLY A 354 -2.05 -6.46 -0.29
N VAL A 355 -2.95 -5.54 -0.63
CA VAL A 355 -4.17 -5.86 -1.38
C VAL A 355 -3.83 -6.40 -2.76
N ALA A 356 -2.93 -5.76 -3.52
CA ALA A 356 -2.50 -6.24 -4.84
C ALA A 356 -1.90 -7.65 -4.79
N ALA A 357 -1.03 -7.93 -3.80
CA ALA A 357 -0.48 -9.28 -3.58
C ALA A 357 -1.58 -10.31 -3.24
N THR A 358 -2.60 -9.91 -2.48
CA THR A 358 -3.74 -10.77 -2.14
C THR A 358 -4.63 -11.05 -3.36
N LEU A 359 -4.84 -10.05 -4.24
CA LEU A 359 -5.59 -10.24 -5.49
C LEU A 359 -4.85 -11.20 -6.44
N MET A 360 -3.51 -11.14 -6.49
CA MET A 360 -2.71 -12.15 -7.18
C MET A 360 -2.97 -13.54 -6.59
N ALA A 361 -2.95 -13.67 -5.25
CA ALA A 361 -3.19 -14.95 -4.60
C ALA A 361 -4.58 -15.52 -4.91
N PHE A 362 -5.61 -14.69 -5.04
CA PHE A 362 -6.93 -15.13 -5.52
C PHE A 362 -6.91 -15.58 -6.98
N ARG A 363 -6.18 -14.87 -7.86
CA ARG A 363 -6.11 -15.16 -9.28
C ARG A 363 -5.37 -16.46 -9.58
N ASP A 364 -4.22 -16.64 -8.94
CA ASP A 364 -3.24 -17.67 -9.31
C ASP A 364 -3.27 -18.89 -8.37
N ASP A 365 -4.08 -18.85 -7.30
CA ASP A 365 -4.13 -19.85 -6.22
C ASP A 365 -2.72 -20.11 -5.60
N VAL A 366 -1.93 -19.03 -5.43
CA VAL A 366 -0.58 -19.05 -4.84
C VAL A 366 -0.47 -17.98 -3.77
N LEU A 367 -0.25 -18.39 -2.53
CA LEU A 367 0.10 -17.48 -1.44
C LEU A 367 1.53 -16.96 -1.65
N PRO A 368 1.76 -15.64 -1.63
CA PRO A 368 3.12 -15.10 -1.74
C PRO A 368 3.98 -15.51 -0.54
N PRO A 369 5.30 -15.65 -0.71
CA PRO A 369 6.17 -15.97 0.42
C PRO A 369 6.51 -14.73 1.27
N THR A 370 6.93 -15.00 2.50
CA THR A 370 7.79 -14.15 3.32
C THR A 370 9.22 -14.64 3.10
N ILE A 371 10.03 -13.90 2.38
CA ILE A 371 11.45 -14.27 2.19
C ILE A 371 12.29 -13.82 3.38
N ASN A 372 13.50 -14.37 3.49
CA ASN A 372 14.48 -14.03 4.54
C ASN A 372 14.05 -14.45 5.96
N LEU A 373 13.15 -15.41 6.12
CA LEU A 373 12.72 -15.94 7.42
C LEU A 373 13.48 -17.23 7.77
N ASP A 374 14.80 -17.19 7.72
CA ASP A 374 15.68 -18.35 8.01
C ASP A 374 15.80 -18.65 9.51
N ASN A 375 15.59 -17.63 10.34
CA ASN A 375 15.74 -17.71 11.80
C ASN A 375 14.48 -17.13 12.48
N PRO A 376 13.38 -17.89 12.57
CA PRO A 376 12.13 -17.40 13.14
C PRO A 376 12.27 -16.91 14.58
N ASP A 377 11.67 -15.76 14.89
CA ASP A 377 11.57 -15.27 16.26
C ASP A 377 10.58 -16.15 17.05
N PRO A 378 10.97 -16.72 18.23
CA PRO A 378 10.06 -17.52 19.03
C PRO A 378 8.79 -16.81 19.49
N GLU A 379 8.75 -15.47 19.50
CA GLU A 379 7.54 -14.68 19.80
C GLU A 379 6.65 -14.49 18.55
N CYS A 380 7.15 -14.85 17.35
CA CYS A 380 6.45 -14.82 16.07
C CYS A 380 6.19 -16.25 15.59
N ASP A 381 5.28 -16.98 16.26
CA ASP A 381 5.08 -18.43 16.16
C ASP A 381 3.80 -18.81 15.36
N LEU A 382 3.51 -18.10 14.26
CA LEU A 382 2.35 -18.37 13.39
C LEU A 382 2.75 -19.12 12.12
N ASP A 383 1.78 -19.46 11.26
CA ASP A 383 2.02 -20.13 9.97
C ASP A 383 2.41 -19.09 8.89
N TYR A 384 3.67 -18.70 8.85
CA TYR A 384 4.19 -17.85 7.78
C TYR A 384 4.50 -18.71 6.55
N VAL A 385 4.07 -18.25 5.37
CA VAL A 385 4.49 -18.84 4.10
C VAL A 385 5.94 -18.42 3.86
N THR A 386 6.89 -19.36 3.87
CA THR A 386 8.33 -19.05 3.78
C THR A 386 8.92 -19.43 2.41
N ASP A 387 9.94 -18.70 2.00
CA ASP A 387 10.85 -18.95 0.87
C ASP A 387 10.20 -18.98 -0.51
N VAL A 388 9.21 -19.85 -0.72
CA VAL A 388 8.50 -20.00 -2.00
C VAL A 388 7.00 -19.90 -1.79
N GLY A 389 6.29 -19.43 -2.80
CA GLY A 389 4.83 -19.34 -2.77
C GLY A 389 4.18 -20.71 -2.51
N ARG A 390 3.16 -20.72 -1.64
CA ARG A 390 2.39 -21.92 -1.27
C ARG A 390 1.12 -22.00 -2.11
N ARG A 391 0.89 -23.10 -2.81
CA ARG A 391 -0.38 -23.29 -3.52
C ARG A 391 -1.53 -23.48 -2.53
N ALA A 392 -2.54 -22.64 -2.66
CA ALA A 392 -3.78 -22.73 -1.88
C ALA A 392 -4.89 -21.94 -2.57
N ARG A 393 -6.07 -22.51 -2.65
CA ARG A 393 -7.28 -21.79 -3.07
C ARG A 393 -7.81 -20.99 -1.88
N LEU A 394 -8.03 -19.69 -2.10
CA LEU A 394 -8.57 -18.79 -1.09
C LEU A 394 -10.02 -18.42 -1.44
N ASN A 395 -10.88 -18.33 -0.43
CA ASN A 395 -12.23 -17.76 -0.55
C ASN A 395 -12.32 -16.39 0.13
N ALA A 396 -11.61 -16.21 1.27
CA ALA A 396 -11.56 -14.95 1.98
C ALA A 396 -10.15 -14.70 2.57
N ALA A 397 -9.76 -13.43 2.58
CA ALA A 397 -8.48 -12.98 3.12
C ALA A 397 -8.61 -11.68 3.90
N VAL A 398 -7.74 -11.48 4.88
CA VAL A 398 -7.57 -10.21 5.59
C VAL A 398 -6.27 -9.56 5.16
N CYS A 399 -6.31 -8.26 4.84
CA CYS A 399 -5.13 -7.41 4.68
C CYS A 399 -5.04 -6.48 5.89
N ASN A 400 -3.99 -6.65 6.71
CA ASN A 400 -3.77 -5.89 7.94
C ASN A 400 -2.70 -4.82 7.77
N THR A 401 -2.90 -3.64 8.34
CA THR A 401 -1.92 -2.56 8.38
C THR A 401 -1.92 -1.85 9.72
N ILE A 402 -0.72 -1.50 10.20
CA ILE A 402 -0.48 -0.81 11.46
C ILE A 402 0.42 0.40 11.18
N ALA A 403 0.16 1.54 11.78
CA ALA A 403 0.90 2.76 11.52
C ALA A 403 1.42 3.44 12.79
N PHE A 404 2.49 4.20 12.65
CA PHE A 404 2.88 5.18 13.65
C PHE A 404 1.72 6.14 13.96
N GLY A 405 1.66 6.61 15.21
CA GLY A 405 0.53 7.39 15.71
C GLY A 405 -0.65 6.51 16.11
N SER A 406 -0.36 5.22 16.38
CA SER A 406 -1.34 4.31 16.97
C SER A 406 -2.56 4.01 16.08
N LYS A 407 -2.41 3.97 14.75
CA LYS A 407 -3.52 3.71 13.82
C LYS A 407 -3.42 2.28 13.29
N ASN A 408 -4.57 1.63 13.20
CA ASN A 408 -4.69 0.25 12.73
C ASN A 408 -5.85 0.15 11.76
N SER A 409 -5.66 -0.57 10.65
CA SER A 409 -6.69 -0.74 9.63
C SER A 409 -6.61 -2.13 9.00
N ALA A 410 -7.77 -2.70 8.70
CA ALA A 410 -7.87 -3.99 8.03
C ALA A 410 -8.97 -3.99 6.98
N LEU A 411 -8.74 -4.72 5.90
CA LEU A 411 -9.71 -5.02 4.85
C LEU A 411 -9.96 -6.52 4.78
N VAL A 412 -11.21 -6.90 4.51
CA VAL A 412 -11.58 -8.26 4.12
C VAL A 412 -11.86 -8.27 2.62
N LEU A 413 -11.17 -9.13 1.92
CA LEU A 413 -11.39 -9.44 0.52
C LEU A 413 -12.02 -10.83 0.40
N LYS A 414 -12.95 -11.01 -0.55
CA LYS A 414 -13.54 -12.30 -0.89
C LYS A 414 -13.33 -12.61 -2.36
N ARG A 415 -13.09 -13.90 -2.66
CA ARG A 415 -13.11 -14.38 -4.06
C ARG A 415 -14.48 -14.04 -4.65
N TYR A 416 -14.45 -13.53 -5.85
CA TYR A 416 -15.68 -13.29 -6.60
C TYR A 416 -16.06 -14.56 -7.39
N GLU A 417 -17.32 -15.00 -7.23
CA GLU A 417 -17.92 -16.15 -7.93
C GLU A 417 -19.06 -15.70 -8.83
#